data_a9951e914ce992d123e15f5d4929f34d
#
_entry.id   a9951e914ce992d123e15f5d4929f34d
#
_cell.length_a   1.000
_cell.length_b   1.000
_cell.length_c   1.000
_cell.angle_alpha   90.00
_cell.angle_beta   90.00
_cell.angle_gamma   90.00
#
_symmetry.space_group_name_H-M   'P 1'
#
loop_
_entity.id
_entity.type
_entity.pdbx_description
1 polymer ?
#
loop_
_entity_poly.entity_id
_entity_poly.type
_entity_poly.pdbx_seq_one_letter_code
_entity_poly.pdbx_strand_id
1 'polypeptide(L)'
;MKKKYRFLKIIFVAGIWIFLLRFSLQRFNNRPVEDIVVKMLQKEPVSFINDKIVREIIRRENPTNRIGDLNILSLERAIRAMPMVDSANVYLKLNGQLNLDIIQRIPIFRLSKNDKYFYVDEKGVDFPMSSSYSYPCMLVSGKVDPEEYPMLVELVKIINRDDFSKNFFVGISKKGNDYYLMTNEGNYVVELGRLENLGFKIKGFKTFVEKYLIYQDQMKYSKISGITA
;
A
#
# COMPACT_ATOMS: atom_id res chain seq x y z
N MET A 1 -46.92 33.20 45.35
CA MET A 1 -45.65 32.67 45.93
C MET A 1 -45.24 31.31 45.37
N LYS A 2 -46.08 30.30 45.17
CA LYS A 2 -45.75 28.93 44.72
C LYS A 2 -45.07 28.85 43.33
N LYS A 3 -45.37 29.77 42.38
CA LYS A 3 -44.75 29.78 41.05
C LYS A 3 -43.26 30.20 41.06
N LYS A 4 -42.85 31.17 41.87
CA LYS A 4 -41.46 31.63 42.03
C LYS A 4 -40.56 30.54 42.62
N TYR A 5 -41.03 29.73 43.56
CA TYR A 5 -40.27 28.61 44.12
C TYR A 5 -40.11 27.46 43.14
N ARG A 6 -41.06 27.22 42.23
CA ARG A 6 -40.91 26.23 41.17
C ARG A 6 -39.83 26.64 40.16
N PHE A 7 -39.81 27.91 39.78
CA PHE A 7 -38.79 28.45 38.87
C PHE A 7 -37.38 28.39 39.48
N LEU A 8 -37.25 28.72 40.78
CA LEU A 8 -35.98 28.64 41.49
C LEU A 8 -35.44 27.18 41.57
N LYS A 9 -36.34 26.21 41.80
CA LYS A 9 -35.97 24.78 41.80
C LYS A 9 -35.47 24.31 40.40
N ILE A 10 -36.12 24.77 39.34
CA ILE A 10 -35.68 24.41 37.95
C ILE A 10 -34.30 24.97 37.69
N ILE A 11 -34.02 26.22 38.04
CA ILE A 11 -32.69 26.84 37.87
C ILE A 11 -31.64 26.07 38.67
N PHE A 12 -31.95 25.69 39.92
CA PHE A 12 -31.04 24.96 40.78
C PHE A 12 -30.72 23.58 40.21
N VAL A 13 -31.71 22.83 39.72
CA VAL A 13 -31.51 21.53 39.06
C VAL A 13 -30.71 21.69 37.79
N ALA A 14 -31.02 22.69 36.94
CA ALA A 14 -30.26 22.99 35.74
C ALA A 14 -28.79 23.32 36.06
N GLY A 15 -28.53 24.09 37.12
CA GLY A 15 -27.18 24.39 37.60
C GLY A 15 -26.39 23.12 38.00
N ILE A 16 -27.06 22.21 38.74
CA ILE A 16 -26.43 20.91 39.07
C ILE A 16 -26.10 20.09 37.79
N TRP A 17 -27.02 20.03 36.82
CA TRP A 17 -26.80 19.33 35.57
C TRP A 17 -25.62 19.90 34.78
N ILE A 18 -25.53 21.23 34.67
CA ILE A 18 -24.42 21.91 33.98
C ILE A 18 -23.10 21.63 34.72
N PHE A 19 -23.09 21.66 36.04
CA PHE A 19 -21.91 21.36 36.84
C PHE A 19 -21.44 19.90 36.63
N LEU A 20 -22.38 18.96 36.71
CA LEU A 20 -22.05 17.53 36.49
C LEU A 20 -21.54 17.25 35.08
N LEU A 21 -22.14 17.85 34.05
CA LEU A 21 -21.70 17.73 32.67
C LEU A 21 -20.29 18.30 32.52
N ARG A 22 -20.04 19.50 33.04
CA ARG A 22 -18.73 20.14 32.97
C ARG A 22 -17.64 19.32 33.70
N PHE A 23 -17.99 18.82 34.90
CA PHE A 23 -17.09 17.95 35.66
C PHE A 23 -16.79 16.63 34.92
N SER A 24 -17.80 16.00 34.35
CA SER A 24 -17.64 14.78 33.55
C SER A 24 -16.74 14.98 32.31
N LEU A 25 -17.00 16.06 31.54
CA LEU A 25 -16.19 16.43 30.37
C LEU A 25 -14.76 16.75 30.76
N GLN A 26 -14.53 17.52 31.83
CA GLN A 26 -13.19 17.85 32.30
C GLN A 26 -12.43 16.57 32.72
N ARG A 27 -13.10 15.66 33.41
CA ARG A 27 -12.52 14.38 33.80
C ARG A 27 -12.17 13.51 32.60
N PHE A 28 -13.03 13.45 31.58
CA PHE A 28 -12.78 12.73 30.36
C PHE A 28 -11.59 13.33 29.57
N ASN A 29 -11.57 14.63 29.37
CA ASN A 29 -10.52 15.34 28.64
C ASN A 29 -9.15 15.22 29.29
N ASN A 30 -9.08 15.13 30.62
CA ASN A 30 -7.82 14.98 31.34
C ASN A 30 -7.30 13.53 31.40
N ARG A 31 -8.04 12.56 30.87
CA ARG A 31 -7.56 11.18 30.81
C ARG A 31 -6.38 11.06 29.83
N PRO A 32 -5.37 10.26 30.14
CA PRO A 32 -4.31 9.96 29.20
C PRO A 32 -4.84 9.09 28.04
N VAL A 33 -4.19 9.20 26.88
CA VAL A 33 -4.41 8.30 25.73
C VAL A 33 -3.58 7.04 25.99
N GLU A 34 -4.14 6.06 26.69
CA GLU A 34 -3.45 4.84 27.08
C GLU A 34 -3.73 3.67 26.15
N ASP A 35 -4.98 3.56 25.68
CA ASP A 35 -5.45 2.46 24.87
C ASP A 35 -5.43 2.85 23.38
N ILE A 36 -4.35 2.46 22.69
CA ILE A 36 -4.13 2.73 21.26
C ILE A 36 -4.21 1.43 20.50
N VAL A 37 -5.17 1.32 19.61
CA VAL A 37 -5.36 0.16 18.72
C VAL A 37 -5.04 0.56 17.28
N VAL A 38 -3.98 -0.04 16.73
CA VAL A 38 -3.58 0.14 15.34
C VAL A 38 -3.97 -1.11 14.56
N LYS A 39 -4.75 -0.93 13.50
CA LYS A 39 -5.17 -2.00 12.60
C LYS A 39 -4.64 -1.74 11.20
N MET A 40 -3.95 -2.72 10.65
CA MET A 40 -3.53 -2.74 9.25
C MET A 40 -4.59 -3.49 8.44
N LEU A 41 -5.27 -2.81 7.51
CA LEU A 41 -6.45 -3.31 6.81
C LEU A 41 -6.18 -3.77 5.37
N GLN A 42 -4.94 -3.65 4.88
CA GLN A 42 -4.58 -4.11 3.55
C GLN A 42 -4.71 -5.65 3.42
N LYS A 43 -5.02 -6.11 2.21
CA LYS A 43 -5.21 -7.54 1.91
C LYS A 43 -3.90 -8.32 1.88
N GLU A 44 -2.83 -7.69 1.42
CA GLU A 44 -1.51 -8.30 1.28
C GLU A 44 -0.65 -8.08 2.54
N PRO A 45 0.22 -9.02 2.89
CA PRO A 45 1.09 -8.91 4.05
C PRO A 45 2.27 -7.96 3.77
N VAL A 46 2.01 -6.65 3.80
CA VAL A 46 3.05 -5.61 3.72
C VAL A 46 3.34 -5.05 5.10
N SER A 47 4.61 -4.71 5.37
CA SER A 47 5.08 -4.23 6.68
C SER A 47 6.05 -3.05 6.54
N PHE A 48 5.66 -2.04 5.77
CA PHE A 48 6.43 -0.79 5.66
C PHE A 48 6.33 0.07 6.91
N ILE A 49 5.19 -0.01 7.59
CA ILE A 49 4.87 0.74 8.80
C ILE A 49 4.59 -0.25 9.90
N ASN A 50 5.20 -0.04 11.05
CA ASN A 50 4.98 -0.82 12.26
C ASN A 50 4.33 0.02 13.36
N ASP A 51 3.84 -0.63 14.38
CA ASP A 51 3.18 -0.01 15.54
C ASP A 51 4.07 1.05 16.23
N LYS A 52 5.39 0.83 16.27
CA LYS A 52 6.35 1.77 16.87
C LYS A 52 6.35 3.13 16.17
N ILE A 53 6.39 3.13 14.82
CA ILE A 53 6.38 4.37 14.01
C ILE A 53 5.07 5.12 14.26
N VAL A 54 3.93 4.42 14.28
CA VAL A 54 2.63 5.04 14.52
C VAL A 54 2.58 5.68 15.91
N ARG A 55 3.05 4.99 16.94
CA ARG A 55 3.09 5.53 18.31
C ARG A 55 4.02 6.75 18.44
N GLU A 56 5.12 6.79 17.71
CA GLU A 56 6.01 7.96 17.66
C GLU A 56 5.29 9.18 17.06
N ILE A 57 4.51 8.98 16.00
CA ILE A 57 3.68 10.04 15.40
C ILE A 57 2.64 10.53 16.41
N ILE A 58 1.94 9.61 17.07
CA ILE A 58 0.95 9.97 18.10
C ILE A 58 1.57 10.82 19.21
N ARG A 59 2.75 10.45 19.71
CA ARG A 59 3.47 11.22 20.73
C ARG A 59 3.87 12.60 20.25
N ARG A 60 4.28 12.73 19.00
CA ARG A 60 4.65 14.02 18.41
C ARG A 60 3.45 14.93 18.25
N GLU A 61 2.31 14.40 17.79
CA GLU A 61 1.08 15.17 17.56
C GLU A 61 0.30 15.43 18.85
N ASN A 62 0.52 14.64 19.90
CA ASN A 62 -0.13 14.79 21.22
C ASN A 62 0.90 14.67 22.36
N PRO A 63 1.79 15.66 22.55
CA PRO A 63 2.86 15.61 23.54
C PRO A 63 2.36 15.60 24.98
N THR A 64 1.17 16.12 25.24
CA THR A 64 0.54 16.12 26.58
C THR A 64 -0.01 14.77 26.97
N ASN A 65 -0.18 13.87 26.01
CA ASN A 65 -0.84 12.57 26.18
C ASN A 65 -2.25 12.64 26.76
N ARG A 66 -2.97 13.76 26.57
CA ARG A 66 -4.35 13.94 27.07
C ARG A 66 -5.35 13.80 25.94
N ILE A 67 -6.50 13.19 26.22
CA ILE A 67 -7.59 13.04 25.25
C ILE A 67 -8.11 14.41 24.79
N GLY A 68 -8.25 15.36 25.70
CA GLY A 68 -8.76 16.71 25.38
C GLY A 68 -7.87 17.54 24.48
N ASP A 69 -6.56 17.25 24.43
CA ASP A 69 -5.59 17.94 23.61
C ASP A 69 -5.34 17.21 22.29
N LEU A 70 -5.97 16.03 22.10
CA LEU A 70 -5.79 15.21 20.90
C LEU A 70 -6.50 15.83 19.70
N ASN A 71 -5.72 16.28 18.73
CA ASN A 71 -6.23 16.71 17.42
C ASN A 71 -6.26 15.53 16.45
N ILE A 72 -7.42 14.86 16.36
CA ILE A 72 -7.63 13.68 15.51
C ILE A 72 -7.33 14.01 14.04
N LEU A 73 -7.75 15.17 13.54
CA LEU A 73 -7.51 15.58 12.15
C LEU A 73 -6.02 15.81 11.84
N SER A 74 -5.28 16.41 12.79
CA SER A 74 -3.83 16.59 12.65
C SER A 74 -3.12 15.25 12.62
N LEU A 75 -3.47 14.35 13.53
CA LEU A 75 -2.92 13.01 13.61
C LEU A 75 -3.20 12.20 12.34
N GLU A 76 -4.45 12.24 11.85
CA GLU A 76 -4.82 11.55 10.61
C GLU A 76 -4.03 12.08 9.40
N ARG A 77 -3.89 13.42 9.29
CA ARG A 77 -3.08 14.02 8.23
C ARG A 77 -1.60 13.61 8.33
N ALA A 78 -1.05 13.58 9.54
CA ALA A 78 0.34 13.18 9.77
C ALA A 78 0.59 11.73 9.34
N ILE A 79 -0.34 10.83 9.59
CA ILE A 79 -0.26 9.43 9.16
C ILE A 79 -0.45 9.31 7.65
N ARG A 80 -1.43 10.00 7.06
CA ARG A 80 -1.66 10.03 5.60
C ARG A 80 -0.51 10.65 4.82
N ALA A 81 0.27 11.54 5.45
CA ALA A 81 1.45 12.15 4.82
C ALA A 81 2.63 11.17 4.68
N MET A 82 2.57 10.00 5.29
CA MET A 82 3.59 8.97 5.09
C MET A 82 3.47 8.38 3.69
N PRO A 83 4.56 8.34 2.89
CA PRO A 83 4.49 7.88 1.50
C PRO A 83 3.96 6.46 1.33
N MET A 84 4.18 5.58 2.31
CA MET A 84 3.75 4.18 2.30
C MET A 84 2.28 4.00 2.68
N VAL A 85 1.57 5.07 3.09
CA VAL A 85 0.14 5.01 3.44
C VAL A 85 -0.70 5.32 2.22
N ASP A 86 -1.62 4.44 1.92
CA ASP A 86 -2.66 4.68 0.90
C ASP A 86 -3.84 5.45 1.51
N SER A 87 -4.29 5.01 2.68
CA SER A 87 -5.33 5.70 3.44
C SER A 87 -5.20 5.43 4.94
N ALA A 88 -5.72 6.36 5.73
CA ALA A 88 -5.82 6.21 7.17
C ALA A 88 -7.12 6.84 7.67
N ASN A 89 -7.68 6.24 8.71
CA ASN A 89 -8.81 6.76 9.44
C ASN A 89 -8.49 6.69 10.93
N VAL A 90 -8.63 7.82 11.61
CA VAL A 90 -8.33 7.94 13.03
C VAL A 90 -9.58 8.38 13.77
N TYR A 91 -9.95 7.65 14.83
CA TYR A 91 -11.12 7.97 15.62
C TYR A 91 -10.96 7.58 17.09
N LEU A 92 -11.61 8.36 17.95
CA LEU A 92 -11.67 8.13 19.38
C LEU A 92 -13.01 7.51 19.74
N LYS A 93 -13.01 6.40 20.45
CA LYS A 93 -14.22 5.80 21.01
C LYS A 93 -14.64 6.50 22.30
N LEU A 94 -15.91 6.34 22.68
CA LEU A 94 -16.48 6.92 23.91
C LEU A 94 -15.79 6.43 25.18
N ASN A 95 -15.17 5.26 25.16
CA ASN A 95 -14.39 4.73 26.29
C ASN A 95 -12.99 5.36 26.41
N GLY A 96 -12.57 6.24 25.47
CA GLY A 96 -11.26 6.87 25.44
C GLY A 96 -10.20 6.10 24.63
N GLN A 97 -10.57 5.00 23.97
CA GLN A 97 -9.68 4.23 23.12
C GLN A 97 -9.44 4.94 21.78
N LEU A 98 -8.19 5.22 21.44
CA LEU A 98 -7.77 5.76 20.16
C LEU A 98 -7.58 4.61 19.16
N ASN A 99 -8.32 4.66 18.05
CA ASN A 99 -8.25 3.66 16.99
C ASN A 99 -7.70 4.28 15.71
N LEU A 100 -6.81 3.53 15.06
CA LEU A 100 -6.19 3.89 13.80
C LEU A 100 -6.35 2.72 12.82
N ASP A 101 -7.13 2.94 11.80
CA ASP A 101 -7.32 1.99 10.70
C ASP A 101 -6.45 2.49 9.54
N ILE A 102 -5.39 1.75 9.21
CA ILE A 102 -4.38 2.15 8.23
C ILE A 102 -4.36 1.13 7.09
N ILE A 103 -4.37 1.63 5.86
CA ILE A 103 -4.13 0.84 4.65
C ILE A 103 -2.78 1.28 4.09
N GLN A 104 -1.83 0.36 4.01
CA GLN A 104 -0.53 0.59 3.39
C GLN A 104 -0.63 0.36 1.88
N ARG A 105 0.21 1.08 1.10
CA ARG A 105 0.35 0.85 -0.34
C ARG A 105 0.94 -0.52 -0.60
N ILE A 106 0.43 -1.19 -1.61
CA ILE A 106 0.95 -2.48 -2.07
C ILE A 106 1.70 -2.23 -3.38
N PRO A 107 3.01 -2.53 -3.44
CA PRO A 107 3.78 -2.36 -4.66
C PRO A 107 3.31 -3.31 -5.77
N ILE A 108 3.21 -2.79 -6.98
CA ILE A 108 3.02 -3.59 -8.19
C ILE A 108 4.37 -3.87 -8.86
N PHE A 109 5.24 -2.85 -8.91
CA PHE A 109 6.61 -3.02 -9.39
C PHE A 109 7.58 -2.10 -8.64
N ARG A 110 8.86 -2.40 -8.76
CA ARG A 110 9.96 -1.58 -8.27
C ARG A 110 10.64 -0.91 -9.45
N LEU A 111 10.75 0.42 -9.39
CA LEU A 111 11.39 1.24 -10.42
C LEU A 111 12.81 1.60 -9.99
N SER A 112 13.79 1.37 -10.90
CA SER A 112 15.15 1.89 -10.77
C SER A 112 15.28 3.16 -11.61
N LYS A 113 15.52 4.30 -10.96
CA LYS A 113 15.66 5.63 -11.57
C LYS A 113 16.78 6.40 -10.90
N ASN A 114 17.82 6.79 -11.68
CA ASN A 114 18.97 7.57 -11.17
C ASN A 114 19.64 6.95 -9.93
N ASP A 115 19.93 5.66 -9.98
CA ASP A 115 20.53 4.86 -8.90
C ASP A 115 19.71 4.81 -7.59
N LYS A 116 18.46 5.22 -7.66
CA LYS A 116 17.49 5.10 -6.56
C LYS A 116 16.38 4.15 -6.96
N TYR A 117 15.84 3.49 -5.93
CA TYR A 117 14.74 2.57 -6.10
C TYR A 117 13.48 3.11 -5.44
N PHE A 118 12.37 2.99 -6.16
CA PHE A 118 11.04 3.37 -5.71
C PHE A 118 10.09 2.21 -5.93
N TYR A 119 9.07 2.11 -5.14
CA TYR A 119 7.92 1.28 -5.43
C TYR A 119 6.86 2.09 -6.16
N VAL A 120 6.09 1.43 -7.02
CA VAL A 120 4.90 1.99 -7.67
C VAL A 120 3.73 1.10 -7.34
N ASP A 121 2.64 1.69 -6.83
CA ASP A 121 1.41 0.97 -6.48
C ASP A 121 0.46 0.79 -7.67
N GLU A 122 -0.69 0.16 -7.43
CA GLU A 122 -1.70 -0.08 -8.46
C GLU A 122 -2.37 1.19 -9.01
N LYS A 123 -2.27 2.31 -8.31
CA LYS A 123 -2.78 3.63 -8.73
C LYS A 123 -1.74 4.42 -9.53
N GLY A 124 -0.55 3.85 -9.72
CA GLY A 124 0.57 4.53 -10.38
C GLY A 124 1.24 5.58 -9.49
N VAL A 125 1.10 5.47 -8.17
CA VAL A 125 1.76 6.37 -7.23
C VAL A 125 3.10 5.77 -6.83
N ASP A 126 4.18 6.52 -7.01
CA ASP A 126 5.51 6.14 -6.58
C ASP A 126 5.76 6.51 -5.12
N PHE A 127 6.50 5.66 -4.41
CA PHE A 127 6.89 5.89 -3.03
C PHE A 127 8.25 5.25 -2.73
N PRO A 128 9.02 5.80 -1.77
CA PRO A 128 10.37 5.35 -1.49
C PRO A 128 10.40 3.93 -0.91
N MET A 129 11.51 3.23 -1.13
CA MET A 129 11.76 1.95 -0.47
C MET A 129 11.96 2.15 1.03
N SER A 130 11.53 1.16 1.81
CA SER A 130 11.82 1.10 3.24
C SER A 130 13.22 0.51 3.47
N SER A 131 13.93 1.02 4.48
CA SER A 131 15.20 0.43 4.92
C SER A 131 15.01 -0.87 5.71
N SER A 132 13.82 -1.10 6.26
CA SER A 132 13.51 -2.23 7.14
C SER A 132 12.71 -3.34 6.48
N TYR A 133 12.10 -3.09 5.33
CA TYR A 133 11.24 -4.05 4.65
C TYR A 133 11.34 -3.95 3.14
N SER A 134 11.47 -5.09 2.47
CA SER A 134 11.46 -5.19 1.01
C SER A 134 10.32 -6.09 0.53
N TYR A 135 9.49 -5.57 -0.36
CA TYR A 135 8.39 -6.33 -0.96
C TYR A 135 8.83 -6.95 -2.29
N PRO A 136 8.62 -8.26 -2.50
CA PRO A 136 8.97 -8.93 -3.76
C PRO A 136 8.02 -8.50 -4.87
N CYS A 137 8.54 -7.81 -5.87
CA CYS A 137 7.79 -7.40 -7.06
C CYS A 137 8.74 -7.25 -8.26
N MET A 138 8.16 -7.18 -9.46
CA MET A 138 8.90 -7.05 -10.71
C MET A 138 9.78 -5.80 -10.72
N LEU A 139 11.00 -5.91 -11.23
CA LEU A 139 11.89 -4.77 -11.41
C LEU A 139 11.64 -4.11 -12.78
N VAL A 140 11.45 -2.80 -12.77
CA VAL A 140 11.40 -1.96 -13.96
C VAL A 140 12.64 -1.06 -13.97
N SER A 141 13.37 -1.04 -15.06
CA SER A 141 14.60 -0.26 -15.22
C SER A 141 14.55 0.62 -16.47
N GLY A 142 15.37 1.67 -16.48
CA GLY A 142 15.44 2.65 -17.55
C GLY A 142 14.74 3.97 -17.20
N LYS A 143 14.77 4.91 -18.15
CA LYS A 143 14.14 6.23 -17.95
C LYS A 143 12.64 6.12 -18.25
N VAL A 144 11.87 5.91 -17.19
CA VAL A 144 10.39 5.83 -17.22
C VAL A 144 9.82 7.11 -16.65
N ASP A 145 8.90 7.73 -17.37
CA ASP A 145 8.21 8.93 -16.95
C ASP A 145 6.89 8.57 -16.21
N PRO A 146 6.44 9.39 -15.25
CA PRO A 146 5.24 9.09 -14.45
C PRO A 146 3.96 8.84 -15.27
N GLU A 147 3.84 9.45 -16.44
CA GLU A 147 2.73 9.27 -17.37
C GLU A 147 2.63 7.83 -17.92
N GLU A 148 3.73 7.08 -17.89
CA GLU A 148 3.80 5.69 -18.36
C GLU A 148 3.45 4.68 -17.25
N TYR A 149 3.41 5.10 -15.98
CA TYR A 149 3.15 4.18 -14.85
C TYR A 149 1.83 3.43 -14.98
N PRO A 150 0.70 4.05 -15.39
CA PRO A 150 -0.56 3.32 -15.54
C PRO A 150 -0.48 2.13 -16.51
N MET A 151 0.21 2.32 -17.65
CA MET A 151 0.39 1.27 -18.66
C MET A 151 1.35 0.16 -18.16
N LEU A 152 2.38 0.52 -17.41
CA LEU A 152 3.27 -0.44 -16.75
C LEU A 152 2.55 -1.24 -15.67
N VAL A 153 1.69 -0.58 -14.88
CA VAL A 153 0.82 -1.27 -13.90
C VAL A 153 -0.08 -2.29 -14.60
N GLU A 154 -0.68 -1.91 -15.74
CA GLU A 154 -1.50 -2.82 -16.54
C GLU A 154 -0.67 -4.01 -17.06
N LEU A 155 0.51 -3.76 -17.63
CA LEU A 155 1.43 -4.81 -18.12
C LEU A 155 1.77 -5.79 -16.99
N VAL A 156 2.21 -5.30 -15.84
CA VAL A 156 2.57 -6.16 -14.71
C VAL A 156 1.36 -6.93 -14.17
N LYS A 157 0.17 -6.31 -14.14
CA LYS A 157 -1.07 -7.01 -13.78
C LYS A 157 -1.41 -8.13 -14.77
N ILE A 158 -1.23 -7.92 -16.09
CA ILE A 158 -1.44 -8.96 -17.11
C ILE A 158 -0.46 -10.12 -16.88
N ILE A 159 0.82 -9.81 -16.66
CA ILE A 159 1.86 -10.82 -16.39
C ILE A 159 1.52 -11.61 -15.12
N ASN A 160 1.16 -10.94 -14.04
CA ASN A 160 0.89 -11.59 -12.75
C ASN A 160 -0.40 -12.44 -12.72
N ARG A 161 -1.34 -12.23 -13.65
CA ARG A 161 -2.57 -13.02 -13.75
C ARG A 161 -2.37 -14.40 -14.37
N ASP A 162 -1.30 -14.60 -15.09
CA ASP A 162 -0.97 -15.84 -15.78
C ASP A 162 0.27 -16.49 -15.16
N ASP A 163 0.10 -17.68 -14.60
CA ASP A 163 1.18 -18.37 -13.87
C ASP A 163 2.43 -18.61 -14.74
N PHE A 164 2.25 -18.91 -16.03
CA PHE A 164 3.36 -19.03 -16.94
C PHE A 164 4.14 -17.71 -17.06
N SER A 165 3.45 -16.62 -17.40
CA SER A 165 4.05 -15.30 -17.59
C SER A 165 4.70 -14.77 -16.31
N LYS A 166 4.05 -14.96 -15.15
CA LYS A 166 4.55 -14.57 -13.83
C LYS A 166 5.88 -15.27 -13.49
N ASN A 167 6.01 -16.54 -13.82
CA ASN A 167 7.22 -17.30 -13.53
C ASN A 167 8.31 -17.10 -14.62
N PHE A 168 7.91 -16.73 -15.81
CA PHE A 168 8.81 -16.56 -16.95
C PHE A 168 9.47 -15.19 -17.01
N PHE A 169 8.71 -14.10 -16.72
CA PHE A 169 9.23 -12.74 -16.77
C PHE A 169 9.66 -12.26 -15.39
N VAL A 170 10.90 -11.81 -15.27
CA VAL A 170 11.48 -11.36 -13.99
C VAL A 170 11.71 -9.86 -13.94
N GLY A 171 11.66 -9.15 -15.08
CA GLY A 171 11.89 -7.71 -15.12
C GLY A 171 11.46 -7.07 -16.43
N ILE A 172 11.42 -5.74 -16.41
CA ILE A 172 11.12 -4.89 -17.56
C ILE A 172 12.25 -3.88 -17.70
N SER A 173 12.74 -3.66 -18.91
CA SER A 173 13.72 -2.62 -19.21
C SER A 173 13.20 -1.70 -20.30
N LYS A 174 13.33 -0.38 -20.11
CA LYS A 174 13.00 0.63 -21.13
C LYS A 174 14.29 1.13 -21.77
N LYS A 175 14.34 1.12 -23.13
CA LYS A 175 15.42 1.71 -23.93
C LYS A 175 14.78 2.61 -25.01
N GLY A 176 15.01 3.92 -24.92
CA GLY A 176 14.30 4.88 -25.75
C GLY A 176 12.79 4.83 -25.51
N ASN A 177 12.00 4.53 -26.53
CA ASN A 177 10.54 4.40 -26.45
C ASN A 177 10.06 2.95 -26.35
N ASP A 178 10.97 1.99 -26.38
CA ASP A 178 10.65 0.57 -26.45
C ASP A 178 10.90 -0.11 -25.11
N TYR A 179 10.03 -1.08 -24.80
CA TYR A 179 10.08 -1.91 -23.61
C TYR A 179 10.52 -3.32 -23.93
N TYR A 180 11.29 -3.89 -23.05
CA TYR A 180 11.87 -5.22 -23.14
C TYR A 180 11.53 -6.00 -21.88
N LEU A 181 11.08 -7.25 -22.04
CA LEU A 181 10.82 -8.15 -20.92
C LEU A 181 12.02 -9.07 -20.73
N MET A 182 12.54 -9.11 -19.51
CA MET A 182 13.63 -10.00 -19.11
C MET A 182 13.06 -11.33 -18.61
N THR A 183 13.64 -12.43 -19.05
CA THR A 183 13.21 -13.78 -18.69
C THR A 183 14.04 -14.35 -17.55
N ASN A 184 13.49 -15.31 -16.82
CA ASN A 184 14.17 -16.01 -15.72
C ASN A 184 15.35 -16.88 -16.21
N GLU A 185 15.32 -17.33 -17.47
CA GLU A 185 16.39 -18.13 -18.04
C GLU A 185 17.64 -17.31 -18.42
N GLY A 186 17.56 -15.97 -18.30
CA GLY A 186 18.68 -15.04 -18.48
C GLY A 186 19.23 -14.93 -19.91
N ASN A 187 18.86 -15.84 -20.80
CA ASN A 187 19.40 -15.93 -22.16
C ASN A 187 18.51 -15.22 -23.20
N TYR A 188 17.30 -14.85 -22.82
CA TYR A 188 16.34 -14.29 -23.76
C TYR A 188 15.81 -12.96 -23.21
N VAL A 189 15.73 -12.01 -24.12
CA VAL A 189 15.05 -10.73 -23.91
C VAL A 189 13.92 -10.62 -24.91
N VAL A 190 12.71 -10.37 -24.48
CA VAL A 190 11.57 -10.26 -25.38
C VAL A 190 11.33 -8.78 -25.65
N GLU A 191 11.47 -8.38 -26.90
CA GLU A 191 11.13 -7.03 -27.34
C GLU A 191 9.61 -6.87 -27.39
N LEU A 192 9.09 -6.08 -26.46
CA LEU A 192 7.66 -5.76 -26.39
C LEU A 192 7.32 -4.55 -27.27
N GLY A 193 8.30 -3.64 -27.49
CA GLY A 193 8.09 -2.37 -28.15
C GLY A 193 7.28 -1.41 -27.29
N ARG A 194 6.39 -0.63 -27.89
CA ARG A 194 5.53 0.32 -27.16
C ARG A 194 4.48 -0.39 -26.30
N LEU A 195 4.03 0.28 -25.22
CA LEU A 195 3.01 -0.24 -24.30
C LEU A 195 1.59 -0.15 -24.90
N GLU A 196 1.37 -0.89 -25.99
CA GLU A 196 0.11 -0.95 -26.73
C GLU A 196 -0.31 -2.40 -26.91
N ASN A 197 -1.61 -2.70 -26.90
CA ASN A 197 -2.14 -4.05 -27.12
C ASN A 197 -1.51 -5.13 -26.23
N LEU A 198 -1.23 -4.79 -24.97
CA LEU A 198 -0.44 -5.59 -24.03
C LEU A 198 -0.97 -7.02 -23.87
N GLY A 199 -2.28 -7.18 -23.70
CA GLY A 199 -2.89 -8.50 -23.57
C GLY A 199 -2.68 -9.40 -24.79
N PHE A 200 -2.79 -8.83 -26.00
CA PHE A 200 -2.53 -9.58 -27.25
C PHE A 200 -1.07 -9.99 -27.36
N LYS A 201 -0.13 -9.08 -27.06
CA LYS A 201 1.32 -9.36 -27.15
C LYS A 201 1.73 -10.44 -26.16
N ILE A 202 1.33 -10.36 -24.88
CA ILE A 202 1.68 -11.36 -23.87
C ILE A 202 1.06 -12.71 -24.19
N LYS A 203 -0.22 -12.76 -24.60
CA LYS A 203 -0.88 -14.00 -25.01
C LYS A 203 -0.24 -14.62 -26.24
N GLY A 204 0.11 -13.81 -27.25
CA GLY A 204 0.78 -14.26 -28.46
C GLY A 204 2.15 -14.85 -28.15
N PHE A 205 2.93 -14.19 -27.30
CA PHE A 205 4.22 -14.69 -26.85
C PHE A 205 4.08 -16.04 -26.09
N LYS A 206 3.15 -16.13 -25.14
CA LYS A 206 2.87 -17.39 -24.43
C LYS A 206 2.58 -18.53 -25.40
N THR A 207 1.66 -18.29 -26.33
CA THR A 207 1.30 -19.30 -27.34
C THR A 207 2.49 -19.72 -28.21
N PHE A 208 3.37 -18.78 -28.57
CA PHE A 208 4.60 -19.06 -29.27
C PHE A 208 5.54 -19.94 -28.44
N VAL A 209 5.80 -19.60 -27.20
CA VAL A 209 6.69 -20.38 -26.32
C VAL A 209 6.14 -21.77 -26.08
N GLU A 210 4.84 -21.91 -25.73
CA GLU A 210 4.20 -23.21 -25.51
C GLU A 210 4.28 -24.12 -26.76
N LYS A 211 4.08 -23.58 -27.93
CA LYS A 211 4.13 -24.37 -29.17
C LYS A 211 5.56 -24.65 -29.66
N TYR A 212 6.46 -23.70 -29.55
CA TYR A 212 7.79 -23.79 -30.17
C TYR A 212 8.82 -24.46 -29.26
N LEU A 213 8.83 -24.17 -27.95
CA LEU A 213 9.79 -24.79 -27.03
C LEU A 213 9.44 -26.26 -26.77
N ILE A 214 8.15 -26.60 -26.64
CA ILE A 214 7.72 -28.00 -26.52
C ILE A 214 8.13 -28.80 -27.75
N TYR A 215 8.06 -28.23 -28.95
CA TYR A 215 8.47 -28.87 -30.18
C TYR A 215 10.01 -29.09 -30.25
N GLN A 216 10.79 -28.15 -29.77
CA GLN A 216 12.26 -28.29 -29.71
C GLN A 216 12.70 -29.33 -28.67
N ASP A 217 12.10 -29.42 -27.55
CA ASP A 217 12.38 -30.46 -26.55
C ASP A 217 12.02 -31.84 -27.08
N GLN A 218 10.88 -32.01 -27.74
CA GLN A 218 10.51 -33.28 -28.38
C GLN A 218 11.50 -33.67 -29.49
N MET A 219 11.98 -32.72 -30.29
CA MET A 219 12.99 -32.99 -31.32
C MET A 219 14.36 -33.33 -30.73
N LYS A 220 14.73 -32.75 -29.59
CA LYS A 220 15.97 -33.04 -28.87
C LYS A 220 15.95 -34.44 -28.28
N TYR A 221 14.84 -34.86 -27.70
CA TYR A 221 14.63 -36.21 -27.16
C TYR A 221 14.56 -37.26 -28.30
N SER A 222 13.93 -36.97 -29.44
CA SER A 222 13.87 -37.88 -30.56
C SER A 222 15.26 -38.08 -31.25
N LYS A 223 16.12 -37.06 -31.25
CA LYS A 223 17.51 -37.18 -31.71
C LYS A 223 18.39 -38.01 -30.78
N ILE A 224 18.16 -37.95 -29.47
CA ILE A 224 18.91 -38.72 -28.46
C ILE A 224 18.46 -40.19 -28.47
N SER A 225 17.19 -40.47 -28.66
CA SER A 225 16.66 -41.85 -28.78
C SER A 225 17.00 -42.52 -30.09
N GLY A 226 17.36 -41.78 -31.16
CA GLY A 226 17.81 -42.32 -32.42
C GLY A 226 19.32 -42.64 -32.50
N ILE A 227 20.10 -42.35 -31.45
CA ILE A 227 21.55 -42.64 -31.37
C ILE A 227 21.85 -43.96 -30.62
N THR A 228 20.84 -44.60 -30.05
CA THR A 228 20.96 -45.87 -29.29
C THR A 228 20.33 -47.06 -29.99
N ALA A 229 20.32 -47.08 -31.32
CA ALA A 229 19.95 -48.25 -32.10
C ALA A 229 21.09 -48.67 -33.04
#